data_2ceb024970da3e355cc5b91689b69fe4
#
_entry.id   2ceb024970da3e355cc5b91689b69fe4
#
_cell.length_a   1.000
_cell.length_b   1.000
_cell.length_c   1.000
_cell.angle_alpha   90.00
_cell.angle_beta   90.00
_cell.angle_gamma   90.00
#
_symmetry.space_group_name_H-M   'P 1'
#
loop_
_entity.id
_entity.type
_entity.pdbx_description
1 polymer ?
#
loop_
_entity_poly.entity_id
_entity_poly.type
_entity_poly.pdbx_seq_one_letter_code
_entity_poly.pdbx_strand_id
1 'polypeptide(L)'
;VGSEMCIRDSKYDLYVPKNLDTPESKCLILYIHGGSFNSGSKEDGDVWCKYYTSKGYVTATVDYTLQSKKKKNEEELLNASLELMNEEILSCVAAIKEQASQLGIDLTQMATCGVSAGGTLAMNYAYKNADISAIPVKFVFQLAGPASFEPSDWGLLKLIDHITTDADFATMMTGVRITDEMMASKEYLPYIYSVSPTYLVDANSVPTLMGYGLIDHCVPTQLKYPLIDALKENGVPYDYVEFPKSNHGMYNDIDKLQEFINLSLEYCDKYFDK
;
A
#
# COMPACT_ATOMS: atom_id res chain seq x y z
N VAL A 1 12.47 -1.51 20.29
CA VAL A 1 12.30 -2.95 20.50
C VAL A 1 10.99 -3.34 19.82
N GLY A 2 11.05 -4.21 18.83
CA GLY A 2 9.86 -4.70 18.15
C GLY A 2 9.10 -5.70 19.04
N SER A 3 7.80 -5.68 18.98
CA SER A 3 6.95 -6.77 19.46
C SER A 3 6.18 -7.35 18.27
N GLU A 4 5.91 -8.65 18.30
CA GLU A 4 5.24 -9.40 17.24
C GLU A 4 3.97 -10.06 17.77
N MET A 5 2.86 -9.94 17.02
CA MET A 5 1.61 -10.62 17.31
C MET A 5 1.03 -11.23 16.04
N CYS A 6 0.49 -12.42 16.12
CA CYS A 6 -0.16 -13.13 15.04
C CYS A 6 -1.70 -13.01 15.15
N ILE A 7 -2.39 -12.60 14.06
CA ILE A 7 -3.84 -12.48 13.99
C ILE A 7 -4.29 -13.13 12.68
N ARG A 8 -5.11 -14.20 12.75
CA ARG A 8 -5.65 -14.90 11.56
C ARG A 8 -4.59 -15.17 10.49
N ASP A 9 -3.44 -15.71 10.87
CA ASP A 9 -2.27 -15.97 10.02
C ASP A 9 -1.52 -14.69 9.55
N SER A 10 -2.03 -13.50 9.82
CA SER A 10 -1.33 -12.23 9.61
C SER A 10 -0.53 -11.84 10.83
N LYS A 11 0.62 -11.19 10.62
CA LYS A 11 1.56 -10.77 11.66
C LYS A 11 1.93 -9.31 11.51
N TYR A 12 2.37 -8.70 12.58
CA TYR A 12 2.94 -7.36 12.54
C TYR A 12 4.09 -7.21 13.54
N ASP A 13 5.00 -6.26 13.27
CA ASP A 13 5.97 -5.77 14.23
C ASP A 13 5.66 -4.32 14.57
N LEU A 14 5.72 -4.00 15.88
CA LEU A 14 5.48 -2.65 16.39
C LEU A 14 6.80 -2.06 16.91
N TYR A 15 7.17 -0.88 16.43
CA TYR A 15 8.36 -0.14 16.83
C TYR A 15 7.94 1.11 17.60
N VAL A 16 8.46 1.25 18.81
CA VAL A 16 8.06 2.29 19.74
C VAL A 16 9.25 3.22 20.00
N PRO A 17 9.09 4.55 19.87
CA PRO A 17 10.15 5.50 20.19
C PRO A 17 10.49 5.50 21.67
N LYS A 18 11.69 5.93 22.03
CA LYS A 18 12.14 5.97 23.43
C LYS A 18 11.39 7.01 24.27
N ASN A 19 11.03 8.13 23.66
CA ASN A 19 10.25 9.16 24.31
C ASN A 19 8.80 9.11 23.84
N LEU A 20 7.87 8.88 24.76
CA LEU A 20 6.44 8.79 24.50
C LEU A 20 5.68 10.07 24.86
N ASP A 21 6.36 11.07 25.39
CA ASP A 21 5.77 12.35 25.81
C ASP A 21 5.78 13.40 24.68
N THR A 22 5.74 12.96 23.43
CA THR A 22 5.75 13.83 22.24
C THR A 22 4.48 13.66 21.41
N PRO A 23 4.05 14.69 20.66
CA PRO A 23 2.91 14.56 19.76
C PRO A 23 3.10 13.44 18.70
N GLU A 24 4.33 13.27 18.20
CA GLU A 24 4.69 12.26 17.22
C GLU A 24 4.42 10.83 17.73
N SER A 25 4.58 10.58 19.03
CA SER A 25 4.35 9.26 19.64
C SER A 25 2.88 8.82 19.62
N LYS A 26 1.94 9.71 19.29
CA LYS A 26 0.52 9.41 19.07
C LYS A 26 0.17 9.11 17.62
N CYS A 27 1.15 9.20 16.73
CA CYS A 27 1.00 9.02 15.29
C CYS A 27 1.64 7.69 14.87
N LEU A 28 0.87 6.87 14.16
CA LEU A 28 1.35 5.62 13.57
C LEU A 28 1.76 5.84 12.11
N ILE A 29 2.94 5.36 11.72
CA ILE A 29 3.30 5.15 10.32
C ILE A 29 3.30 3.64 10.06
N LEU A 30 2.36 3.17 9.26
CA LEU A 30 2.21 1.76 8.89
C LEU A 30 2.92 1.49 7.56
N TYR A 31 3.98 0.69 7.60
CA TYR A 31 4.66 0.23 6.40
C TYR A 31 4.10 -1.12 5.93
N ILE A 32 3.79 -1.21 4.64
CA ILE A 32 3.29 -2.42 3.97
C ILE A 32 4.35 -2.86 2.95
N HIS A 33 4.79 -4.12 3.05
CA HIS A 33 5.87 -4.63 2.22
C HIS A 33 5.47 -4.85 0.76
N GLY A 34 6.44 -4.77 -0.14
CA GLY A 34 6.31 -5.10 -1.56
C GLY A 34 6.45 -6.60 -1.83
N GLY A 35 6.77 -6.94 -3.09
CA GLY A 35 7.04 -8.32 -3.50
C GLY A 35 5.97 -8.92 -4.41
N SER A 36 5.40 -8.11 -5.30
CA SER A 36 4.42 -8.54 -6.32
C SER A 36 3.24 -9.33 -5.75
N PHE A 37 2.83 -9.05 -4.53
CA PHE A 37 1.78 -9.75 -3.76
C PHE A 37 2.04 -11.24 -3.48
N ASN A 38 3.18 -11.79 -3.90
CA ASN A 38 3.51 -13.21 -3.80
C ASN A 38 4.84 -13.51 -3.09
N SER A 39 5.49 -12.49 -2.55
CA SER A 39 6.74 -12.58 -1.81
C SER A 39 6.91 -11.37 -0.88
N GLY A 40 8.01 -11.35 -0.12
CA GLY A 40 8.25 -10.33 0.89
C GLY A 40 7.69 -10.72 2.26
N SER A 41 7.99 -9.91 3.23
CA SER A 41 7.54 -10.07 4.61
C SER A 41 7.64 -8.74 5.36
N LYS A 42 7.09 -8.69 6.57
CA LYS A 42 7.14 -7.52 7.45
C LYS A 42 8.58 -7.04 7.74
N GLU A 43 9.58 -7.94 7.72
CA GLU A 43 10.98 -7.61 7.93
C GLU A 43 11.53 -6.66 6.86
N ASP A 44 10.94 -6.61 5.67
CA ASP A 44 11.33 -5.69 4.59
C ASP A 44 11.07 -4.22 4.98
N GLY A 45 10.18 -3.98 5.94
CA GLY A 45 9.86 -2.67 6.50
C GLY A 45 10.83 -2.18 7.59
N ASP A 46 11.73 -3.02 8.07
CA ASP A 46 12.55 -2.75 9.26
C ASP A 46 13.34 -1.44 9.17
N VAL A 47 13.95 -1.15 8.02
CA VAL A 47 14.74 0.08 7.81
C VAL A 47 13.84 1.32 7.85
N TRP A 48 12.68 1.27 7.20
CA TRP A 48 11.71 2.35 7.18
C TRP A 48 11.14 2.60 8.58
N CYS A 49 10.69 1.55 9.26
CA CYS A 49 10.17 1.63 10.61
C CYS A 49 11.19 2.23 11.59
N LYS A 50 12.44 1.75 11.58
CA LYS A 50 13.51 2.30 12.43
C LYS A 50 13.78 3.77 12.13
N TYR A 51 13.78 4.16 10.86
CA TYR A 51 14.00 5.55 10.47
C TYR A 51 12.94 6.48 11.07
N TYR A 52 11.64 6.21 10.83
CA TYR A 52 10.57 7.07 11.35
C TYR A 52 10.42 6.95 12.87
N THR A 53 10.70 5.80 13.47
CA THR A 53 10.75 5.66 14.93
C THR A 53 11.85 6.54 15.54
N SER A 54 12.99 6.69 14.85
CA SER A 54 14.05 7.62 15.28
C SER A 54 13.62 9.10 15.25
N LYS A 55 12.54 9.41 14.50
CA LYS A 55 11.93 10.76 14.44
C LYS A 55 10.82 10.95 15.48
N GLY A 56 10.53 9.96 16.31
CA GLY A 56 9.54 10.04 17.39
C GLY A 56 8.20 9.39 17.07
N TYR A 57 7.98 8.92 15.85
CA TYR A 57 6.74 8.25 15.46
C TYR A 57 6.67 6.81 15.97
N VAL A 58 5.49 6.35 16.34
CA VAL A 58 5.24 4.91 16.43
C VAL A 58 5.15 4.35 15.01
N THR A 59 5.80 3.25 14.75
CA THR A 59 5.76 2.62 13.42
C THR A 59 5.40 1.14 13.53
N ALA A 60 4.79 0.61 12.51
CA ALA A 60 4.54 -0.81 12.40
C ALA A 60 4.72 -1.30 10.95
N THR A 61 5.02 -2.57 10.83
CA THR A 61 5.02 -3.29 9.56
C THR A 61 4.17 -4.55 9.68
N VAL A 62 3.56 -4.99 8.60
CA VAL A 62 2.58 -6.08 8.61
C VAL A 62 2.88 -7.12 7.55
N ASP A 63 2.60 -8.39 7.87
CA ASP A 63 2.46 -9.47 6.90
C ASP A 63 1.00 -9.54 6.43
N TYR A 64 0.81 -9.94 5.19
CA TYR A 64 -0.47 -10.27 4.59
C TYR A 64 -0.37 -11.59 3.82
N THR A 65 -1.50 -12.25 3.54
CA THR A 65 -1.53 -13.52 2.81
C THR A 65 -1.00 -13.34 1.40
N LEU A 66 0.09 -14.06 1.08
CA LEU A 66 0.74 -14.00 -0.23
C LEU A 66 0.02 -14.86 -1.26
N GLN A 67 -0.08 -14.35 -2.50
CA GLN A 67 -0.55 -15.11 -3.64
C GLN A 67 0.38 -16.29 -3.93
N SER A 68 -0.19 -17.41 -4.41
CA SER A 68 0.61 -18.58 -4.77
C SER A 68 1.48 -18.29 -6.00
N LYS A 69 2.75 -18.71 -5.96
CA LYS A 69 3.67 -18.65 -7.12
C LYS A 69 3.42 -19.79 -8.13
N LYS A 70 2.52 -20.70 -7.84
CA LYS A 70 2.22 -21.86 -8.70
C LYS A 70 0.73 -21.93 -8.93
N LYS A 71 0.31 -22.03 -10.20
CA LYS A 71 -1.09 -22.35 -10.53
C LYS A 71 -1.36 -23.76 -10.05
N LYS A 72 -2.08 -23.91 -8.95
CA LYS A 72 -2.45 -25.21 -8.44
C LYS A 72 -3.89 -25.56 -8.81
N ASN A 73 -4.82 -24.69 -8.50
CA ASN A 73 -6.22 -24.82 -8.87
C ASN A 73 -6.91 -23.46 -8.79
N GLU A 74 -8.14 -23.41 -9.22
CA GLU A 74 -8.96 -22.20 -9.24
C GLU A 74 -9.22 -21.61 -7.86
N GLU A 75 -9.37 -22.45 -6.85
CA GLU A 75 -9.61 -22.05 -5.46
C GLU A 75 -8.43 -21.22 -4.91
N GLU A 76 -7.20 -21.54 -5.33
CA GLU A 76 -6.01 -20.80 -4.90
C GLU A 76 -5.89 -19.40 -5.52
N LEU A 77 -6.44 -19.17 -6.71
CA LEU A 77 -6.51 -17.83 -7.30
C LEU A 77 -7.45 -16.91 -6.51
N LEU A 78 -8.47 -17.48 -5.87
CA LEU A 78 -9.47 -16.74 -5.11
C LEU A 78 -9.03 -16.43 -3.67
N ASN A 79 -8.09 -17.19 -3.12
CA ASN A 79 -7.77 -17.18 -1.69
C ASN A 79 -6.70 -16.18 -1.26
N ALA A 80 -6.20 -15.33 -2.15
CA ALA A 80 -5.18 -14.32 -1.82
C ALA A 80 -5.36 -13.07 -2.69
N SER A 81 -6.54 -12.48 -2.67
CA SER A 81 -6.86 -11.24 -3.40
C SER A 81 -6.37 -10.00 -2.67
N LEU A 82 -6.31 -8.88 -3.39
CA LEU A 82 -6.01 -7.58 -2.80
C LEU A 82 -7.07 -7.17 -1.76
N GLU A 83 -8.31 -7.60 -1.94
CA GLU A 83 -9.38 -7.37 -0.96
C GLU A 83 -9.09 -8.09 0.35
N LEU A 84 -8.76 -9.39 0.30
CA LEU A 84 -8.38 -10.16 1.48
C LEU A 84 -7.17 -9.55 2.19
N MET A 85 -6.13 -9.18 1.43
CA MET A 85 -4.94 -8.52 2.00
C MET A 85 -5.32 -7.22 2.72
N ASN A 86 -6.22 -6.43 2.14
CA ASN A 86 -6.70 -5.19 2.74
C ASN A 86 -7.50 -5.43 4.03
N GLU A 87 -8.35 -6.47 4.09
CA GLU A 87 -9.07 -6.88 5.30
C GLU A 87 -8.11 -7.35 6.42
N GLU A 88 -7.08 -8.09 6.05
CA GLU A 88 -6.04 -8.54 6.99
C GLU A 88 -5.28 -7.34 7.58
N ILE A 89 -4.88 -6.38 6.74
CA ILE A 89 -4.22 -5.15 7.20
C ILE A 89 -5.15 -4.35 8.12
N LEU A 90 -6.44 -4.24 7.79
CA LEU A 90 -7.45 -3.58 8.63
C LEU A 90 -7.53 -4.24 10.03
N SER A 91 -7.52 -5.57 10.06
CA SER A 91 -7.50 -6.34 11.31
C SER A 91 -6.21 -6.13 12.10
N CYS A 92 -5.05 -6.07 11.42
CA CYS A 92 -3.77 -5.77 12.05
C CYS A 92 -3.74 -4.36 12.67
N VAL A 93 -4.29 -3.34 11.99
CA VAL A 93 -4.35 -1.97 12.52
C VAL A 93 -5.16 -1.91 13.82
N ALA A 94 -6.28 -2.64 13.90
CA ALA A 94 -7.07 -2.71 15.13
C ALA A 94 -6.28 -3.33 16.29
N ALA A 95 -5.53 -4.41 16.01
CA ALA A 95 -4.70 -5.08 17.00
C ALA A 95 -3.47 -4.24 17.41
N ILE A 96 -2.86 -3.51 16.46
CA ILE A 96 -1.77 -2.57 16.73
C ILE A 96 -2.24 -1.49 17.70
N LYS A 97 -3.44 -0.92 17.47
CA LYS A 97 -4.04 0.07 18.36
C LYS A 97 -4.23 -0.47 19.78
N GLU A 98 -4.79 -1.68 19.88
CA GLU A 98 -5.00 -2.33 21.18
C GLU A 98 -3.66 -2.59 21.91
N GLN A 99 -2.67 -3.12 21.22
CA GLN A 99 -1.34 -3.36 21.79
C GLN A 99 -0.65 -2.06 22.20
N ALA A 100 -0.73 -1.01 21.40
CA ALA A 100 -0.19 0.31 21.76
C ALA A 100 -0.86 0.85 23.02
N SER A 101 -2.18 0.72 23.15
CA SER A 101 -2.93 1.12 24.35
C SER A 101 -2.46 0.35 25.61
N GLN A 102 -2.18 -0.95 25.49
CA GLN A 102 -1.63 -1.76 26.58
C GLN A 102 -0.22 -1.30 27.00
N LEU A 103 0.52 -0.65 26.11
CA LEU A 103 1.82 -0.03 26.38
C LEU A 103 1.70 1.43 26.86
N GLY A 104 0.48 1.93 27.06
CA GLY A 104 0.22 3.30 27.48
C GLY A 104 0.32 4.34 26.34
N ILE A 105 0.27 3.89 25.07
CA ILE A 105 0.35 4.74 23.90
C ILE A 105 -1.04 4.90 23.29
N ASP A 106 -1.52 6.14 23.20
CA ASP A 106 -2.80 6.47 22.56
C ASP A 106 -2.58 6.87 21.10
N LEU A 107 -2.75 5.91 20.18
CA LEU A 107 -2.64 6.16 18.73
C LEU A 107 -3.92 6.80 18.22
N THR A 108 -3.84 8.08 17.88
CA THR A 108 -4.99 8.90 17.47
C THR A 108 -5.09 9.12 15.96
N GLN A 109 -4.00 8.90 15.22
CA GLN A 109 -3.92 9.14 13.78
C GLN A 109 -2.80 8.32 13.14
N MET A 110 -2.92 8.07 11.83
CA MET A 110 -1.94 7.28 11.11
C MET A 110 -1.71 7.76 9.68
N ALA A 111 -0.56 7.38 9.14
CA ALA A 111 -0.27 7.34 7.72
C ALA A 111 0.02 5.91 7.28
N THR A 112 -0.34 5.57 6.04
CA THR A 112 0.06 4.31 5.42
C THR A 112 1.18 4.55 4.41
N CYS A 113 2.11 3.60 4.31
CA CYS A 113 3.16 3.68 3.30
C CYS A 113 3.59 2.31 2.81
N GLY A 114 4.24 2.28 1.67
CA GLY A 114 4.75 1.04 1.10
C GLY A 114 5.45 1.23 -0.24
N VAL A 115 6.06 0.16 -0.71
CA VAL A 115 6.78 0.11 -1.98
C VAL A 115 6.19 -0.98 -2.86
N SER A 116 6.05 -0.73 -4.19
CA SER A 116 5.55 -1.74 -5.13
C SER A 116 4.15 -2.25 -4.73
N ALA A 117 3.94 -3.56 -4.61
CA ALA A 117 2.68 -4.15 -4.13
C ALA A 117 2.21 -3.52 -2.81
N GLY A 118 3.13 -3.24 -1.88
CA GLY A 118 2.82 -2.56 -0.62
C GLY A 118 2.37 -1.11 -0.83
N GLY A 119 2.88 -0.42 -1.86
CA GLY A 119 2.41 0.90 -2.24
C GLY A 119 0.95 0.90 -2.69
N THR A 120 0.54 -0.12 -3.49
CA THR A 120 -0.86 -0.34 -3.85
C THR A 120 -1.74 -0.58 -2.61
N LEU A 121 -1.32 -1.51 -1.74
CA LEU A 121 -2.09 -1.83 -0.54
C LEU A 121 -2.19 -0.65 0.41
N ALA A 122 -1.12 0.18 0.51
CA ALA A 122 -1.15 1.41 1.30
C ALA A 122 -2.17 2.43 0.75
N MET A 123 -2.22 2.62 -0.58
CA MET A 123 -3.22 3.48 -1.23
C MET A 123 -4.63 2.90 -1.09
N ASN A 124 -4.83 1.60 -1.37
CA ASN A 124 -6.14 0.95 -1.21
C ASN A 124 -6.65 1.08 0.22
N TYR A 125 -5.79 0.84 1.21
CA TYR A 125 -6.15 1.02 2.62
C TYR A 125 -6.59 2.46 2.90
N ALA A 126 -5.80 3.43 2.48
CA ALA A 126 -6.03 4.84 2.74
C ALA A 126 -7.32 5.38 2.08
N TYR A 127 -7.62 4.93 0.85
CA TYR A 127 -8.80 5.42 0.12
C TYR A 127 -10.10 4.68 0.47
N LYS A 128 -10.01 3.38 0.79
CA LYS A 128 -11.21 2.58 1.11
C LYS A 128 -11.59 2.60 2.58
N ASN A 129 -10.61 2.66 3.48
CA ASN A 129 -10.80 2.34 4.88
C ASN A 129 -10.67 3.55 5.80
N ALA A 130 -10.50 4.78 5.27
CA ALA A 130 -10.31 5.97 6.10
C ALA A 130 -11.40 6.13 7.17
N ASP A 131 -12.65 5.84 6.81
CA ASP A 131 -13.82 6.00 7.70
C ASP A 131 -14.03 4.84 8.69
N ILE A 132 -13.47 3.64 8.40
CA ILE A 132 -13.67 2.44 9.21
C ILE A 132 -12.40 1.98 9.94
N SER A 133 -11.26 2.58 9.63
CA SER A 133 -9.99 2.29 10.28
C SER A 133 -10.04 2.59 11.78
N ALA A 134 -9.54 1.66 12.59
CA ALA A 134 -9.44 1.85 14.04
C ALA A 134 -8.60 3.08 14.43
N ILE A 135 -7.65 3.49 13.57
CA ILE A 135 -6.84 4.70 13.71
C ILE A 135 -7.11 5.56 12.48
N PRO A 136 -7.60 6.80 12.60
CA PRO A 136 -7.89 7.68 11.47
C PRO A 136 -6.68 7.88 10.55
N VAL A 137 -6.86 7.64 9.24
CA VAL A 137 -5.81 7.82 8.23
C VAL A 137 -5.77 9.29 7.82
N LYS A 138 -4.59 9.90 7.87
CA LYS A 138 -4.37 11.31 7.53
C LYS A 138 -3.76 11.53 6.15
N PHE A 139 -2.92 10.63 5.69
CA PHE A 139 -2.28 10.68 4.38
C PHE A 139 -1.68 9.32 4.01
N VAL A 140 -1.30 9.18 2.75
CA VAL A 140 -0.55 8.02 2.24
C VAL A 140 0.70 8.47 1.49
N PHE A 141 1.80 7.72 1.62
CA PHE A 141 2.99 7.93 0.78
C PHE A 141 3.54 6.61 0.26
N GLN A 142 3.93 6.56 -1.02
CA GLN A 142 4.29 5.30 -1.65
C GLN A 142 5.32 5.46 -2.78
N LEU A 143 6.08 4.39 -3.03
CA LEU A 143 7.02 4.29 -4.13
C LEU A 143 6.63 3.15 -5.06
N ALA A 144 6.49 3.44 -6.36
CA ALA A 144 6.25 2.50 -7.45
C ALA A 144 5.06 1.55 -7.26
N GLY A 145 4.04 1.97 -6.50
CA GLY A 145 2.82 1.18 -6.31
C GLY A 145 1.98 1.16 -7.60
N PRO A 146 1.62 -0.04 -8.12
CA PRO A 146 0.62 -0.14 -9.19
C PRO A 146 -0.67 0.59 -8.82
N ALA A 147 -1.12 1.50 -9.69
CA ALA A 147 -2.32 2.31 -9.44
C ALA A 147 -3.57 1.79 -10.15
N SER A 148 -3.44 0.85 -11.09
CA SER A 148 -4.54 0.18 -11.80
C SER A 148 -4.22 -1.29 -12.03
N PHE A 149 -5.26 -2.13 -12.00
CA PHE A 149 -5.18 -3.55 -12.34
C PHE A 149 -6.06 -3.89 -13.55
N GLU A 150 -6.47 -2.91 -14.34
CA GLU A 150 -7.12 -3.21 -15.60
C GLU A 150 -6.13 -3.97 -16.50
N PRO A 151 -6.48 -5.19 -16.98
CA PRO A 151 -5.55 -6.03 -17.71
C PRO A 151 -4.91 -5.38 -18.94
N SER A 152 -5.62 -4.49 -19.63
CA SER A 152 -5.12 -3.73 -20.77
C SER A 152 -3.93 -2.84 -20.46
N ASP A 153 -3.81 -2.36 -19.21
CA ASP A 153 -2.75 -1.45 -18.77
C ASP A 153 -1.41 -2.16 -18.58
N TRP A 154 -1.43 -3.46 -18.38
CA TRP A 154 -0.24 -4.25 -18.04
C TRP A 154 0.46 -4.89 -19.24
N GLY A 155 -0.21 -5.09 -20.36
CA GLY A 155 0.37 -5.73 -21.53
C GLY A 155 1.00 -7.09 -21.17
N LEU A 156 2.27 -7.29 -21.51
CA LEU A 156 3.01 -8.51 -21.19
C LEU A 156 3.47 -8.61 -19.73
N LEU A 157 3.50 -7.52 -18.97
CA LEU A 157 3.95 -7.53 -17.56
C LEU A 157 2.98 -8.29 -16.63
N LYS A 158 1.73 -8.51 -17.06
CA LYS A 158 0.78 -9.35 -16.32
C LYS A 158 1.08 -10.85 -16.40
N LEU A 159 1.94 -11.26 -17.32
CA LEU A 159 2.33 -12.66 -17.50
C LEU A 159 3.33 -13.06 -16.42
N ILE A 160 2.82 -13.25 -15.21
CA ILE A 160 3.51 -13.94 -14.15
C ILE A 160 3.45 -15.44 -14.50
N ASP A 161 4.47 -16.21 -14.23
CA ASP A 161 4.77 -17.58 -14.71
C ASP A 161 3.56 -18.56 -14.87
N HIS A 162 2.42 -18.26 -14.26
CA HIS A 162 1.24 -19.13 -14.27
C HIS A 162 -0.05 -18.39 -14.62
N ILE A 163 -0.02 -17.08 -14.83
CA ILE A 163 -1.17 -16.27 -15.26
C ILE A 163 -1.09 -16.09 -16.76
N THR A 164 -1.99 -16.73 -17.49
CA THR A 164 -1.94 -16.82 -18.95
C THR A 164 -3.04 -16.03 -19.65
N THR A 165 -4.08 -15.63 -18.93
CA THR A 165 -5.22 -14.89 -19.48
C THR A 165 -5.53 -13.62 -18.67
N ASP A 166 -6.21 -12.68 -19.31
CA ASP A 166 -6.70 -11.46 -18.65
C ASP A 166 -7.73 -11.78 -17.56
N ALA A 167 -8.55 -12.81 -17.78
CA ALA A 167 -9.52 -13.28 -16.82
C ALA A 167 -8.86 -13.89 -15.56
N ASP A 168 -7.81 -14.71 -15.73
CA ASP A 168 -7.02 -15.24 -14.61
C ASP A 168 -6.36 -14.10 -13.82
N PHE A 169 -5.80 -13.10 -14.50
CA PHE A 169 -5.19 -11.92 -13.86
C PHE A 169 -6.22 -11.15 -13.04
N ALA A 170 -7.37 -10.83 -13.63
CA ALA A 170 -8.44 -10.13 -12.94
C ALA A 170 -9.00 -10.95 -11.76
N THR A 171 -9.16 -12.27 -11.93
CA THR A 171 -9.59 -13.20 -10.86
C THR A 171 -8.61 -13.16 -9.68
N MET A 172 -7.32 -13.25 -9.96
CA MET A 172 -6.28 -13.25 -8.92
C MET A 172 -6.24 -11.92 -8.13
N MET A 173 -6.37 -10.79 -8.83
CA MET A 173 -6.33 -9.49 -8.16
C MET A 173 -7.58 -9.22 -7.32
N THR A 174 -8.75 -9.62 -7.82
CA THR A 174 -10.04 -9.29 -7.18
C THR A 174 -10.53 -10.34 -6.19
N GLY A 175 -10.08 -11.60 -6.32
CA GLY A 175 -10.67 -12.73 -5.57
C GLY A 175 -12.07 -13.11 -6.03
N VAL A 176 -12.53 -12.56 -7.15
CA VAL A 176 -13.82 -12.90 -7.78
C VAL A 176 -13.53 -13.64 -9.06
N ARG A 177 -14.24 -14.75 -9.29
CA ARG A 177 -14.10 -15.49 -10.55
C ARG A 177 -14.53 -14.63 -11.74
N ILE A 178 -13.57 -14.20 -12.54
CA ILE A 178 -13.80 -13.46 -13.79
C ILE A 178 -13.72 -14.45 -14.96
N THR A 179 -14.75 -14.46 -15.81
CA THR A 179 -14.82 -15.33 -16.98
C THR A 179 -14.50 -14.56 -18.27
N ASP A 180 -14.23 -15.28 -19.35
CA ASP A 180 -14.02 -14.66 -20.66
C ASP A 180 -15.26 -13.90 -21.15
N GLU A 181 -16.49 -14.36 -20.78
CA GLU A 181 -17.73 -13.65 -21.06
C GLU A 181 -17.81 -12.32 -20.31
N MET A 182 -17.43 -12.33 -19.02
CA MET A 182 -17.36 -11.08 -18.22
C MET A 182 -16.32 -10.12 -18.77
N MET A 183 -15.17 -10.64 -19.24
CA MET A 183 -14.15 -9.83 -19.92
C MET A 183 -14.71 -9.20 -21.19
N ALA A 184 -15.40 -9.97 -22.03
CA ALA A 184 -15.98 -9.51 -23.29
C ALA A 184 -17.13 -8.50 -23.08
N SER A 185 -17.96 -8.68 -22.07
CA SER A 185 -19.09 -7.80 -21.71
C SER A 185 -18.66 -6.59 -20.84
N LYS A 186 -17.42 -6.56 -20.35
CA LYS A 186 -16.90 -5.59 -19.37
C LYS A 186 -17.56 -5.66 -17.98
N GLU A 187 -18.26 -6.72 -17.66
CA GLU A 187 -18.84 -6.94 -16.32
C GLU A 187 -17.77 -7.11 -15.23
N TYR A 188 -16.51 -7.34 -15.59
CA TYR A 188 -15.38 -7.42 -14.65
C TYR A 188 -14.94 -6.05 -14.09
N LEU A 189 -15.24 -4.93 -14.77
CA LEU A 189 -14.74 -3.60 -14.42
C LEU A 189 -15.02 -3.18 -12.97
N PRO A 190 -16.24 -3.32 -12.42
CA PRO A 190 -16.49 -2.94 -11.03
C PRO A 190 -15.58 -3.66 -10.02
N TYR A 191 -15.26 -4.94 -10.29
CA TYR A 191 -14.39 -5.72 -9.42
C TYR A 191 -12.94 -5.25 -9.49
N ILE A 192 -12.40 -4.99 -10.70
CA ILE A 192 -11.05 -4.45 -10.89
C ILE A 192 -10.94 -3.03 -10.31
N TYR A 193 -11.96 -2.21 -10.47
CA TYR A 193 -11.97 -0.86 -9.92
C TYR A 193 -11.96 -0.86 -8.39
N SER A 194 -12.62 -1.82 -7.75
CA SER A 194 -12.63 -1.93 -6.29
C SER A 194 -11.26 -2.23 -5.65
N VAL A 195 -10.26 -2.68 -6.43
CA VAL A 195 -8.90 -2.99 -5.97
C VAL A 195 -7.81 -2.13 -6.61
N SER A 196 -8.18 -1.18 -7.45
CA SER A 196 -7.29 -0.30 -8.20
C SER A 196 -7.29 1.11 -7.62
N PRO A 197 -6.19 1.60 -7.00
CA PRO A 197 -6.14 2.91 -6.35
C PRO A 197 -6.72 4.06 -7.15
N THR A 198 -6.44 4.12 -8.46
CA THR A 198 -6.95 5.16 -9.37
C THR A 198 -8.46 5.35 -9.31
N TYR A 199 -9.21 4.25 -9.21
CA TYR A 199 -10.68 4.26 -9.22
C TYR A 199 -11.30 4.38 -7.82
N LEU A 200 -10.47 4.32 -6.77
CA LEU A 200 -10.89 4.50 -5.39
C LEU A 200 -10.80 5.96 -4.94
N VAL A 201 -10.10 6.80 -5.70
CA VAL A 201 -9.97 8.23 -5.38
C VAL A 201 -11.31 8.93 -5.50
N ASP A 202 -11.69 9.63 -4.45
CA ASP A 202 -12.84 10.53 -4.38
C ASP A 202 -12.49 11.84 -3.66
N ALA A 203 -13.46 12.73 -3.51
CA ALA A 203 -13.26 14.04 -2.87
C ALA A 203 -12.92 13.97 -1.36
N ASN A 204 -13.11 12.81 -0.72
CA ASN A 204 -12.79 12.56 0.69
C ASN A 204 -11.45 11.83 0.86
N SER A 205 -10.82 11.44 -0.25
CA SER A 205 -9.55 10.73 -0.22
C SER A 205 -8.46 11.55 0.44
N VAL A 206 -7.58 10.88 1.18
CA VAL A 206 -6.51 11.54 1.92
C VAL A 206 -5.38 12.04 1.01
N PRO A 207 -4.62 13.07 1.42
CA PRO A 207 -3.44 13.55 0.71
C PRO A 207 -2.46 12.43 0.35
N THR A 208 -1.88 12.50 -0.84
CA THR A 208 -1.04 11.43 -1.40
C THR A 208 0.33 11.94 -1.84
N LEU A 209 1.40 11.35 -1.28
CA LEU A 209 2.76 11.51 -1.81
C LEU A 209 3.16 10.25 -2.58
N MET A 210 3.61 10.40 -3.82
CA MET A 210 3.99 9.28 -4.66
C MET A 210 5.33 9.50 -5.38
N GLY A 211 6.04 8.40 -5.62
CA GLY A 211 7.28 8.42 -6.40
C GLY A 211 7.36 7.26 -7.37
N TYR A 212 7.83 7.52 -8.60
CA TYR A 212 7.98 6.50 -9.65
C TYR A 212 9.27 6.67 -10.44
N GLY A 213 9.92 5.53 -10.75
CA GLY A 213 11.05 5.48 -11.66
C GLY A 213 10.61 5.55 -13.12
N LEU A 214 11.33 6.36 -13.93
CA LEU A 214 11.00 6.47 -15.37
C LEU A 214 11.40 5.23 -16.17
N ILE A 215 12.35 4.42 -15.66
CA ILE A 215 12.86 3.22 -16.32
C ILE A 215 12.34 1.97 -15.59
N ASP A 216 11.15 2.05 -15.02
CA ASP A 216 10.53 0.92 -14.33
C ASP A 216 10.04 -0.12 -15.36
N HIS A 217 10.50 -1.38 -15.19
CA HIS A 217 10.13 -2.52 -16.03
C HIS A 217 9.26 -3.54 -15.28
N CYS A 218 8.98 -3.29 -13.99
CA CYS A 218 8.13 -4.15 -13.16
C CYS A 218 6.69 -3.63 -13.11
N VAL A 219 6.53 -2.31 -13.03
CA VAL A 219 5.24 -1.63 -13.01
C VAL A 219 5.16 -0.68 -14.20
N PRO A 220 4.11 -0.76 -15.02
CA PRO A 220 3.94 0.16 -16.15
C PRO A 220 3.96 1.62 -15.68
N THR A 221 4.94 2.39 -16.15
CA THR A 221 5.15 3.77 -15.68
C THR A 221 4.00 4.71 -16.01
N GLN A 222 3.19 4.37 -17.01
CA GLN A 222 2.00 5.13 -17.41
C GLN A 222 0.87 5.07 -16.38
N LEU A 223 0.83 4.07 -15.49
CA LEU A 223 -0.23 3.92 -14.49
C LEU A 223 -0.32 5.09 -13.51
N LYS A 224 0.77 5.83 -13.31
CA LYS A 224 0.77 7.03 -12.48
C LYS A 224 -0.11 8.17 -13.02
N TYR A 225 -0.25 8.30 -14.35
CA TYR A 225 -0.99 9.43 -14.94
C TYR A 225 -2.48 9.38 -14.62
N PRO A 226 -3.21 8.26 -14.82
CA PRO A 226 -4.60 8.17 -14.38
C PRO A 226 -4.78 8.43 -12.88
N LEU A 227 -3.85 8.00 -12.03
CA LEU A 227 -3.91 8.30 -10.59
C LEU A 227 -3.76 9.80 -10.32
N ILE A 228 -2.78 10.47 -10.98
CA ILE A 228 -2.58 11.91 -10.86
C ILE A 228 -3.83 12.66 -11.33
N ASP A 229 -4.43 12.24 -12.45
CA ASP A 229 -5.64 12.87 -12.98
C ASP A 229 -6.83 12.66 -12.03
N ALA A 230 -7.02 11.48 -11.47
CA ALA A 230 -8.06 11.20 -10.48
C ALA A 230 -7.90 12.08 -9.21
N LEU A 231 -6.67 12.23 -8.69
CA LEU A 231 -6.38 13.10 -7.55
C LEU A 231 -6.71 14.56 -7.86
N LYS A 232 -6.32 15.05 -9.04
CA LYS A 232 -6.64 16.44 -9.49
C LYS A 232 -8.14 16.68 -9.66
N GLU A 233 -8.83 15.77 -10.34
CA GLU A 233 -10.27 15.88 -10.62
C GLU A 233 -11.09 15.91 -9.35
N ASN A 234 -10.64 15.19 -8.31
CA ASN A 234 -11.30 15.15 -7.01
C ASN A 234 -10.78 16.20 -6.00
N GLY A 235 -9.82 17.06 -6.41
CA GLY A 235 -9.27 18.10 -5.55
C GLY A 235 -8.44 17.58 -4.38
N VAL A 236 -7.93 16.35 -4.45
CA VAL A 236 -7.11 15.72 -3.42
C VAL A 236 -5.69 16.28 -3.50
N PRO A 237 -5.11 16.79 -2.41
CA PRO A 237 -3.72 17.24 -2.38
C PRO A 237 -2.76 16.09 -2.69
N TYR A 238 -1.80 16.32 -3.56
CA TYR A 238 -0.77 15.33 -3.84
C TYR A 238 0.56 15.99 -4.19
N ASP A 239 1.66 15.24 -3.97
CA ASP A 239 2.99 15.53 -4.48
C ASP A 239 3.54 14.30 -5.21
N TYR A 240 4.28 14.55 -6.30
CA TYR A 240 4.89 13.53 -7.13
C TYR A 240 6.39 13.76 -7.29
N VAL A 241 7.18 12.77 -6.91
CA VAL A 241 8.64 12.76 -7.12
C VAL A 241 8.97 11.82 -8.27
N GLU A 242 9.59 12.37 -9.31
CA GLU A 242 10.07 11.60 -10.44
C GLU A 242 11.52 11.15 -10.22
N PHE A 243 11.81 9.88 -10.53
CA PHE A 243 13.13 9.28 -10.46
C PHE A 243 13.63 8.99 -11.89
N PRO A 244 14.27 9.97 -12.58
CA PRO A 244 14.50 9.91 -14.03
C PRO A 244 15.52 8.86 -14.46
N LYS A 245 16.42 8.42 -13.58
CA LYS A 245 17.48 7.44 -13.88
C LYS A 245 17.22 6.08 -13.24
N SER A 246 16.13 5.95 -12.49
CA SER A 246 15.85 4.75 -11.70
C SER A 246 14.84 3.85 -12.37
N ASN A 247 15.06 2.56 -12.17
CA ASN A 247 14.08 1.51 -12.38
C ASN A 247 13.20 1.34 -11.13
N HIS A 248 12.58 0.18 -10.97
CA HIS A 248 11.68 -0.15 -9.86
C HIS A 248 12.28 0.06 -8.45
N GLY A 249 13.61 -0.08 -8.29
CA GLY A 249 14.30 0.03 -7.00
C GLY A 249 14.62 1.45 -6.55
N MET A 250 14.45 2.49 -7.37
CA MET A 250 14.76 3.90 -7.05
C MET A 250 16.22 4.21 -6.68
N TYR A 251 17.15 3.30 -6.90
CA TYR A 251 18.54 3.40 -6.37
C TYR A 251 19.48 4.32 -7.15
N ASN A 252 19.12 4.73 -8.38
CA ASN A 252 19.98 5.54 -9.24
C ASN A 252 19.78 7.06 -9.05
N ASP A 253 18.79 7.46 -8.27
CA ASP A 253 18.45 8.87 -7.99
C ASP A 253 18.39 9.09 -6.47
N ILE A 254 19.52 8.97 -5.81
CA ILE A 254 19.62 9.09 -4.34
C ILE A 254 19.12 10.45 -3.85
N ASP A 255 19.40 11.53 -4.59
CA ASP A 255 18.92 12.87 -4.26
C ASP A 255 17.38 12.95 -4.29
N LYS A 256 16.75 12.24 -5.26
CA LYS A 256 15.29 12.14 -5.35
C LYS A 256 14.69 11.27 -4.25
N LEU A 257 15.39 10.22 -3.85
CA LEU A 257 14.97 9.41 -2.70
C LEU A 257 15.03 10.24 -1.41
N GLN A 258 16.08 11.05 -1.23
CA GLN A 258 16.17 11.95 -0.08
C GLN A 258 15.07 13.05 -0.13
N GLU A 259 14.77 13.60 -1.32
CA GLU A 259 13.65 14.53 -1.53
C GLU A 259 12.32 13.88 -1.12
N PHE A 260 12.03 12.66 -1.57
CA PHE A 260 10.84 11.92 -1.21
C PHE A 260 10.72 11.68 0.31
N ILE A 261 11.82 11.29 0.95
CA ILE A 261 11.87 11.09 2.42
C ILE A 261 11.62 12.41 3.15
N ASN A 262 12.21 13.52 2.70
CA ASN A 262 11.98 14.84 3.30
C ASN A 262 10.52 15.27 3.15
N LEU A 263 9.93 15.13 1.95
CA LEU A 263 8.52 15.40 1.71
C LEU A 263 7.61 14.55 2.59
N SER A 264 7.93 13.28 2.84
CA SER A 264 7.13 12.44 3.73
C SER A 264 7.13 12.96 5.18
N LEU A 265 8.23 13.54 5.65
CA LEU A 265 8.29 14.20 6.96
C LEU A 265 7.52 15.54 6.96
N GLU A 266 7.57 16.31 5.87
CA GLU A 266 6.74 17.50 5.69
C GLU A 266 5.24 17.17 5.69
N TYR A 267 4.85 16.02 5.11
CA TYR A 267 3.50 15.48 5.20
C TYR A 267 3.11 15.13 6.64
N CYS A 268 4.02 14.51 7.40
CA CYS A 268 3.81 14.28 8.84
C CYS A 268 3.59 15.60 9.59
N ASP A 269 4.39 16.64 9.29
CA ASP A 269 4.26 17.95 9.94
C ASP A 269 2.98 18.69 9.56
N LYS A 270 2.50 18.48 8.33
CA LYS A 270 1.34 19.20 7.77
C LYS A 270 0.01 18.53 8.10
N TYR A 271 -0.04 17.21 8.11
CA TYR A 271 -1.30 16.46 8.14
C TYR A 271 -1.56 15.73 9.45
N PHE A 272 -0.54 15.50 10.28
CA PHE A 272 -0.77 15.07 11.64
C PHE A 272 -1.11 16.26 12.53
N ASP A 273 -2.16 16.12 13.32
CA ASP A 273 -2.51 17.09 14.36
C ASP A 273 -1.49 16.98 15.50
N LYS A 274 -0.75 18.06 15.76
CA LYS A 274 0.30 18.10 16.81
C LYS A 274 -0.12 18.97 17.98
#